data_09210fc3bb0be8ae26fb7f3a5c9459bf
#
_entry.id   09210fc3bb0be8ae26fb7f3a5c9459bf
#
_cell.length_a   1.000
_cell.length_b   1.000
_cell.length_c   1.000
_cell.angle_alpha   90.00
_cell.angle_beta   90.00
_cell.angle_gamma   90.00
#
_symmetry.space_group_name_H-M   'P 1'
#
loop_
_entity.id
_entity.type
_entity.pdbx_description
1 polymer ?
#
loop_
_entity_poly.entity_id
_entity_poly.type
_entity_poly.pdbx_seq_one_letter_code
_entity_poly.pdbx_strand_id
1 'polypeptide(L)'
;MLNVKSDYSRSQTLIAEGTRIEGKLYFPGSVKIEGEVSGDINTDNILTIGKSGKVKSNIKTKSAVISGHFTGDMHVTESVEITSTGKFIGNLIQDRAQLAIEKGGIFKGKSSVNGKS
;
A
#
# COMPACT_ATOMS: atom_id res chain seq x y z
N MET A 1 -0.40 -11.98 29.64
CA MET A 1 0.25 -11.36 28.52
C MET A 1 0.01 -12.11 27.22
N LEU A 2 -0.37 -11.40 26.24
CA LEU A 2 -0.63 -11.99 24.95
C LEU A 2 0.66 -12.26 24.20
N ASN A 3 0.81 -13.46 23.72
CA ASN A 3 1.96 -13.82 22.92
C ASN A 3 1.54 -13.92 21.47
N VAL A 4 2.01 -12.98 20.66
CA VAL A 4 1.61 -12.92 19.26
C VAL A 4 2.74 -13.16 18.29
N LYS A 5 3.91 -13.58 18.77
CA LYS A 5 5.06 -13.70 17.88
C LYS A 5 4.84 -14.63 16.72
N SER A 6 4.18 -15.73 16.95
CA SER A 6 3.99 -16.73 15.89
C SER A 6 3.00 -16.27 14.84
N ASP A 7 2.27 -15.18 15.11
CA ASP A 7 1.22 -14.75 14.21
C ASP A 7 1.54 -13.47 13.48
N TYR A 8 2.76 -12.95 13.61
CA TYR A 8 3.11 -11.68 12.97
C TYR A 8 2.87 -11.70 11.47
N SER A 9 3.21 -12.78 10.79
CA SER A 9 3.05 -12.85 9.35
C SER A 9 1.59 -12.91 8.92
N ARG A 10 0.69 -13.26 9.85
CA ARG A 10 -0.73 -13.34 9.58
C ARG A 10 -1.52 -12.23 10.25
N SER A 11 -0.84 -11.38 11.00
CA SER A 11 -1.50 -10.26 11.65
C SER A 11 -2.02 -9.28 10.61
N GLN A 12 -3.14 -8.69 10.91
CA GLN A 12 -3.69 -7.65 10.07
C GLN A 12 -4.02 -6.45 10.94
N THR A 13 -3.53 -5.30 10.53
CA THR A 13 -3.80 -4.03 11.20
C THR A 13 -4.82 -3.28 10.38
N LEU A 14 -5.80 -2.71 11.06
CA LEU A 14 -6.82 -1.89 10.41
C LEU A 14 -6.70 -0.46 10.90
N ILE A 15 -6.54 0.46 9.98
CA ILE A 15 -6.61 1.89 10.27
C ILE A 15 -7.98 2.35 9.81
N ALA A 16 -8.87 2.55 10.76
CA ALA A 16 -10.28 2.76 10.48
C ALA A 16 -10.56 4.13 9.89
N GLU A 17 -11.66 4.23 9.19
CA GLU A 17 -12.13 5.50 8.65
C GLU A 17 -12.27 6.53 9.77
N GLY A 18 -11.85 7.76 9.50
CA GLY A 18 -11.85 8.82 10.50
C GLY A 18 -10.57 8.93 11.28
N THR A 19 -9.67 7.94 11.16
CA THR A 19 -8.37 7.98 11.83
C THR A 19 -7.38 8.73 10.95
N ARG A 20 -6.53 9.55 11.58
CA ARG A 20 -5.45 10.24 10.89
C ARG A 20 -4.14 9.93 11.59
N ILE A 21 -3.16 9.46 10.83
CA ILE A 21 -1.85 9.08 11.36
C ILE A 21 -0.77 9.76 10.54
N GLU A 22 0.23 10.31 11.21
CA GLU A 22 1.39 10.90 10.57
C GLU A 22 2.64 10.31 11.19
N GLY A 23 3.66 10.06 10.37
CA GLY A 23 4.96 9.62 10.86
C GLY A 23 5.51 8.45 10.07
N LYS A 24 6.42 7.72 10.71
CA LYS A 24 7.02 6.53 10.12
C LYS A 24 6.38 5.31 10.76
N LEU A 25 5.80 4.47 9.92
CA LEU A 25 5.01 3.32 10.38
C LEU A 25 5.61 2.04 9.83
N TYR A 26 5.69 1.03 10.68
CA TYR A 26 6.13 -0.29 10.27
C TYR A 26 5.11 -1.33 10.72
N PHE A 27 4.69 -2.17 9.79
CA PHE A 27 3.75 -3.25 10.06
C PHE A 27 4.37 -4.57 9.61
N PRO A 28 4.67 -5.49 10.53
CA PRO A 28 5.23 -6.78 10.12
C PRO A 28 4.22 -7.67 9.39
N GLY A 29 2.93 -7.46 9.62
CA GLY A 29 1.89 -8.18 8.91
C GLY A 29 1.21 -7.32 7.86
N SER A 30 0.02 -7.72 7.46
CA SER A 30 -0.77 -6.96 6.49
C SER A 30 -1.43 -5.76 7.17
N VAL A 31 -1.70 -4.73 6.38
CA VAL A 31 -2.37 -3.54 6.89
C VAL A 31 -3.44 -3.10 5.90
N LYS A 32 -4.60 -2.75 6.42
CA LYS A 32 -5.67 -2.16 5.63
C LYS A 32 -5.93 -0.76 6.12
N ILE A 33 -5.92 0.20 5.21
CA ILE A 33 -6.04 1.61 5.55
C ILE A 33 -7.35 2.14 4.99
N GLU A 34 -8.26 2.50 5.90
CA GLU A 34 -9.51 3.16 5.52
C GLU A 34 -9.51 4.62 5.98
N GLY A 35 -8.50 5.04 6.72
CA GLY A 35 -8.36 6.42 7.19
C GLY A 35 -7.34 7.19 6.39
N GLU A 36 -6.74 8.19 7.02
CA GLU A 36 -5.73 9.04 6.39
C GLU A 36 -4.36 8.77 6.99
N VAL A 37 -3.37 8.56 6.14
CA VAL A 37 -2.00 8.30 6.60
C VAL A 37 -1.04 9.17 5.78
N SER A 38 -0.11 9.81 6.47
CA SER A 38 0.95 10.61 5.86
C SER A 38 2.30 10.19 6.42
N GLY A 39 3.33 10.23 5.58
CA GLY A 39 4.70 9.94 6.02
C GLY A 39 5.28 8.75 5.31
N ASP A 40 5.88 7.83 6.07
CA ASP A 40 6.49 6.63 5.50
C ASP A 40 5.80 5.39 6.04
N ILE A 41 5.51 4.45 5.16
CA ILE A 41 4.90 3.19 5.53
C ILE A 41 5.77 2.05 5.03
N ASN A 42 6.04 1.10 5.91
CA ASN A 42 6.82 -0.07 5.57
C ASN A 42 6.07 -1.29 6.10
N THR A 43 5.74 -2.22 5.21
CA THR A 43 5.09 -3.46 5.62
C THR A 43 5.72 -4.63 4.89
N ASP A 44 5.85 -5.74 5.59
CA ASP A 44 6.46 -6.95 5.03
C ASP A 44 5.44 -7.85 4.36
N ASN A 45 4.22 -7.42 4.26
CA ASN A 45 3.16 -8.24 3.70
C ASN A 45 2.31 -7.38 2.76
N ILE A 46 1.00 -7.53 2.79
CA ILE A 46 0.10 -6.88 1.86
C ILE A 46 -0.41 -5.57 2.45
N LEU A 47 -0.30 -4.51 1.68
CA LEU A 47 -0.90 -3.22 2.02
C LEU A 47 -2.17 -3.05 1.20
N THR A 48 -3.28 -2.79 1.87
CA THR A 48 -4.54 -2.52 1.20
C THR A 48 -4.99 -1.12 1.57
N ILE A 49 -5.22 -0.28 0.55
CA ILE A 49 -5.84 1.03 0.77
C ILE A 49 -7.30 0.85 0.41
N GLY A 50 -8.16 0.87 1.43
CA GLY A 50 -9.57 0.68 1.23
C GLY A 50 -10.22 1.88 0.55
N LYS A 51 -11.47 1.72 0.20
CA LYS A 51 -12.19 2.72 -0.60
C LYS A 51 -12.22 4.10 0.05
N SER A 52 -12.25 4.15 1.37
CA SER A 52 -12.23 5.42 2.13
C SER A 52 -10.82 5.89 2.47
N GLY A 53 -9.80 5.10 2.14
CA GLY A 53 -8.44 5.44 2.52
C GLY A 53 -7.86 6.56 1.68
N LYS A 54 -7.07 7.41 2.35
CA LYS A 54 -6.33 8.48 1.69
C LYS A 54 -4.92 8.45 2.23
N VAL A 55 -3.97 8.11 1.37
CA VAL A 55 -2.60 7.92 1.79
C VAL A 55 -1.68 8.82 0.98
N LYS A 56 -0.88 9.61 1.68
CA LYS A 56 0.15 10.45 1.06
C LYS A 56 1.47 10.09 1.72
N SER A 57 2.21 9.18 1.11
CA SER A 57 3.40 8.67 1.78
C SER A 57 4.35 8.00 0.81
N ASN A 58 5.52 7.66 1.35
CA ASN A 58 6.44 6.74 0.69
C ASN A 58 6.19 5.36 1.28
N ILE A 59 5.92 4.40 0.41
CA ILE A 59 5.53 3.07 0.86
C ILE A 59 6.50 2.02 0.34
N LYS A 60 6.88 1.10 1.22
CA LYS A 60 7.53 -0.14 0.84
C LYS A 60 6.66 -1.29 1.30
N THR A 61 6.30 -2.17 0.38
CA THR A 61 5.45 -3.30 0.70
C THR A 61 5.75 -4.46 -0.24
N LYS A 62 5.32 -5.63 0.16
CA LYS A 62 5.44 -6.81 -0.68
C LYS A 62 4.43 -6.75 -1.82
N SER A 63 3.18 -6.49 -1.49
CA SER A 63 2.10 -6.35 -2.46
C SER A 63 1.17 -5.24 -2.03
N ALA A 64 0.47 -4.65 -2.98
CA ALA A 64 -0.44 -3.55 -2.69
C ALA A 64 -1.76 -3.72 -3.44
N VAL A 65 -2.86 -3.43 -2.76
CA VAL A 65 -4.18 -3.35 -3.38
C VAL A 65 -4.72 -1.95 -3.09
N ILE A 66 -5.03 -1.21 -4.14
CA ILE A 66 -5.42 0.19 -4.00
C ILE A 66 -6.85 0.35 -4.47
N SER A 67 -7.77 0.58 -3.54
CA SER A 67 -9.16 0.86 -3.81
C SER A 67 -9.55 2.28 -3.42
N GLY A 68 -8.65 2.99 -2.76
CA GLY A 68 -8.83 4.38 -2.38
C GLY A 68 -7.83 5.28 -3.09
N HIS A 69 -7.36 6.31 -2.40
CA HIS A 69 -6.46 7.29 -2.99
C HIS A 69 -5.06 7.16 -2.43
N PHE A 70 -4.09 7.07 -3.31
CA PHE A 70 -2.68 7.07 -2.94
C PHE A 70 -1.94 8.14 -3.74
N THR A 71 -1.10 8.92 -3.04
CA THR A 71 -0.21 9.89 -3.67
C THR A 71 1.19 9.72 -3.06
N GLY A 72 2.19 9.63 -3.90
CA GLY A 72 3.58 9.53 -3.45
C GLY A 72 4.36 8.48 -4.22
N ASP A 73 5.36 7.92 -3.54
CA ASP A 73 6.22 6.89 -4.12
C ASP A 73 5.94 5.56 -3.46
N MET A 74 5.87 4.50 -4.26
CA MET A 74 5.62 3.17 -3.75
C MET A 74 6.61 2.19 -4.35
N HIS A 75 7.27 1.42 -3.49
CA HIS A 75 8.15 0.34 -3.90
C HIS A 75 7.51 -0.98 -3.51
N VAL A 76 7.24 -1.82 -4.49
CA VAL A 76 6.55 -3.09 -4.28
C VAL A 76 7.42 -4.22 -4.82
N THR A 77 7.65 -5.24 -3.99
CA THR A 77 8.51 -6.33 -4.42
C THR A 77 7.78 -7.35 -5.29
N GLU A 78 6.47 -7.47 -5.15
CA GLU A 78 5.70 -8.44 -5.94
C GLU A 78 4.67 -7.76 -6.83
N SER A 79 3.45 -7.58 -6.37
CA SER A 79 2.37 -7.18 -7.26
C SER A 79 1.59 -5.97 -6.75
N VAL A 80 1.01 -5.23 -7.69
CA VAL A 80 0.14 -4.12 -7.40
C VAL A 80 -1.16 -4.32 -8.15
N GLU A 81 -2.27 -4.12 -7.45
CA GLU A 81 -3.58 -4.13 -8.07
C GLU A 81 -4.28 -2.83 -7.75
N ILE A 82 -4.76 -2.14 -8.78
CA ILE A 82 -5.56 -0.92 -8.61
C ILE A 82 -6.97 -1.30 -9.01
N THR A 83 -7.89 -1.28 -8.06
CA THR A 83 -9.26 -1.68 -8.32
C THR A 83 -10.03 -0.56 -9.02
N SER A 84 -11.29 -0.83 -9.34
CA SER A 84 -12.11 0.13 -10.09
C SER A 84 -12.29 1.46 -9.36
N THR A 85 -12.13 1.49 -8.04
CA THR A 85 -12.25 2.71 -7.26
C THR A 85 -10.89 3.26 -6.83
N GLY A 86 -9.81 2.61 -7.25
CA GLY A 86 -8.47 3.00 -6.85
C GLY A 86 -7.90 4.14 -7.68
N LYS A 87 -7.09 4.97 -7.03
CA LYS A 87 -6.40 6.06 -7.71
C LYS A 87 -4.99 6.16 -7.18
N PHE A 88 -4.02 5.98 -8.07
CA PHE A 88 -2.60 6.06 -7.75
C PHE A 88 -2.00 7.24 -8.48
N ILE A 89 -1.40 8.16 -7.73
CA ILE A 89 -0.72 9.33 -8.29
C ILE A 89 0.70 9.33 -7.76
N GLY A 90 1.68 9.22 -8.66
CA GLY A 90 3.08 9.28 -8.25
C GLY A 90 3.92 8.24 -8.96
N ASN A 91 4.95 7.77 -8.26
CA ASN A 91 5.90 6.83 -8.84
C ASN A 91 5.73 5.45 -8.26
N LEU A 92 5.69 4.45 -9.13
CA LEU A 92 5.63 3.06 -8.72
C LEU A 92 6.90 2.37 -9.19
N ILE A 93 7.60 1.74 -8.24
CA ILE A 93 8.78 0.94 -8.53
C ILE A 93 8.47 -0.49 -8.11
N GLN A 94 8.64 -1.42 -9.03
CA GLN A 94 8.41 -2.84 -8.76
C GLN A 94 9.66 -3.65 -9.00
N ASP A 95 9.85 -4.68 -8.18
CA ASP A 95 10.92 -5.64 -8.43
C ASP A 95 10.47 -6.65 -9.49
N ARG A 96 9.17 -6.84 -9.60
CA ARG A 96 8.56 -7.67 -10.66
C ARG A 96 7.50 -6.85 -11.37
N ALA A 97 7.41 -7.04 -12.67
CA ALA A 97 6.46 -6.29 -13.50
C ALA A 97 5.07 -6.90 -13.40
N GLN A 98 4.40 -6.71 -12.26
CA GLN A 98 3.06 -7.24 -12.02
C GLN A 98 2.15 -6.10 -11.56
N LEU A 99 1.53 -5.45 -12.50
CA LEU A 99 0.60 -4.35 -12.24
C LEU A 99 -0.70 -4.65 -12.95
N ALA A 100 -1.79 -4.69 -12.19
CA ALA A 100 -3.11 -4.88 -12.73
C ALA A 100 -3.96 -3.67 -12.38
N ILE A 101 -4.63 -3.11 -13.37
CA ILE A 101 -5.54 -1.97 -13.18
C ILE A 101 -6.90 -2.37 -13.71
N GLU A 102 -7.88 -2.44 -12.81
CA GLU A 102 -9.24 -2.75 -13.21
C GLU A 102 -9.87 -1.58 -13.95
N LYS A 103 -10.87 -1.89 -14.75
CA LYS A 103 -11.62 -0.85 -15.45
C LYS A 103 -12.16 0.16 -14.43
N GLY A 104 -11.87 1.42 -14.67
CA GLY A 104 -12.25 2.50 -13.74
C GLY A 104 -11.12 2.93 -12.84
N GLY A 105 -10.12 2.06 -12.62
CA GLY A 105 -8.96 2.44 -11.82
C GLY A 105 -8.08 3.45 -12.56
N ILE A 106 -7.38 4.26 -11.79
CA ILE A 106 -6.57 5.35 -12.34
C ILE A 106 -5.15 5.25 -11.86
N PHE A 107 -4.20 5.35 -12.80
CA PHE A 107 -2.78 5.46 -12.50
C PHE A 107 -2.25 6.69 -13.22
N LYS A 108 -1.70 7.62 -12.47
CA LYS A 108 -1.05 8.81 -13.03
C LYS A 108 0.35 8.92 -12.48
N GLY A 109 1.34 8.83 -13.35
CA GLY A 109 2.72 8.95 -12.92
C GLY A 109 3.62 8.02 -13.71
N LYS A 110 4.66 7.56 -13.04
CA LYS A 110 5.65 6.70 -13.67
C LYS A 110 5.66 5.33 -13.02
N SER A 111 5.76 4.31 -13.83
CA SER A 111 5.92 2.94 -13.37
C SER A 111 7.22 2.40 -13.95
N SER A 112 8.05 1.81 -13.08
CA SER A 112 9.30 1.22 -13.53
C SER A 112 9.51 -0.11 -12.83
N VAL A 113 10.29 -0.97 -13.48
CA VAL A 113 10.67 -2.27 -12.92
C VAL A 113 12.14 -2.18 -12.54
N ASN A 114 12.39 -2.40 -11.26
CA ASN A 114 13.74 -2.28 -10.72
C ASN A 114 14.64 -3.36 -11.29
N GLY A 115 15.88 -2.98 -11.60
CA GLY A 115 16.86 -3.92 -12.12
C GLY A 115 16.68 -4.28 -13.57
N LYS A 116 15.77 -3.67 -14.28
CA LYS A 116 15.60 -3.85 -15.72
C LYS A 116 16.11 -2.65 -16.47
N SER A 117 16.77 -2.93 -17.53
CA SER A 117 17.30 -1.88 -18.38
C SER A 117 16.77 -2.01 -19.80
#